data_baf559de6a30c7dcee4a7bc25f6a7344
#
_entry.id   baf559de6a30c7dcee4a7bc25f6a7344
#
_cell.length_a   1.000
_cell.length_b   1.000
_cell.length_c   1.000
_cell.angle_alpha   90.00
_cell.angle_beta   90.00
_cell.angle_gamma   90.00
#
_symmetry.space_group_name_H-M   'P 1'
#
loop_
_entity.id
_entity.type
_entity.pdbx_description
1 polymer ?
#
loop_
_entity_poly.entity_id
_entity_poly.type
_entity_poly.pdbx_seq_one_letter_code
_entity_poly.pdbx_strand_id
1 'polypeptide(L)'
;MATMAHHLLAKTTTDEILNNFKTGSWTYGASGHGTNFLRTGTPADFPSPDAAFYDSVNKELAYFEFKPETETKRGILTGVGQGIAYLEKCNLSFLNAPKLLAGYDLESYLTDLYTHQLSAIPTGLIIYDNANPKNVRLVKNVTSLVGTAATPRTVTVERFWAKHQDLPIPLFHLILHYYYLKKVNHIGGDPFEILYTTKLVPPSVLTTFAAVPVQDVSGVNIKTLSGRKDIKHFEKRINSYLRLPAASKPAELARMQAQIDPRTPGDTNYSAIRKNYLSFVKQMQMIDSAGELTERGLAMYHLGLVNGPTSKLFTDYFIKEVLTTGHHLDVLLDFDQMRRRMPTAPISNLLSSMEADYATRGFIKTNPGRVAGTTSTVGFLKYEQILWKNIGLMDADHNVQWRRITEVCSLPDLL
;
A
#
# COMPACT_ATOMS: atom_id res chain seq x y z
N MET A 1 -5.63 -27.24 -11.95
CA MET A 1 -5.76 -26.18 -10.93
C MET A 1 -4.68 -25.16 -11.24
N ALA A 2 -5.01 -23.86 -11.28
CA ALA A 2 -4.00 -22.82 -11.45
C ALA A 2 -3.15 -22.74 -10.16
N THR A 3 -1.85 -22.81 -10.29
CA THR A 3 -0.89 -22.75 -9.19
C THR A 3 -0.91 -21.34 -8.58
N MET A 4 -1.09 -21.25 -7.27
CA MET A 4 -1.16 -19.98 -6.58
C MET A 4 0.24 -19.34 -6.50
N ALA A 5 0.37 -18.09 -6.89
CA ALA A 5 1.63 -17.35 -6.78
C ALA A 5 2.00 -17.16 -5.29
N HIS A 6 3.30 -17.14 -4.98
CA HIS A 6 3.83 -17.06 -3.63
C HIS A 6 3.20 -15.93 -2.77
N HIS A 7 3.11 -14.72 -3.32
CA HIS A 7 2.51 -13.57 -2.61
C HIS A 7 1.00 -13.72 -2.37
N LEU A 8 0.29 -14.42 -3.25
CA LEU A 8 -1.14 -14.68 -3.09
C LEU A 8 -1.37 -15.75 -2.02
N LEU A 9 -0.52 -16.78 -1.96
CA LEU A 9 -0.52 -17.76 -0.89
C LEU A 9 -0.30 -17.07 0.46
N ALA A 10 0.77 -16.29 0.59
CA ALA A 10 1.07 -15.55 1.82
C ALA A 10 -0.10 -14.66 2.26
N LYS A 11 -0.72 -13.92 1.33
CA LYS A 11 -1.90 -13.09 1.61
C LYS A 11 -3.10 -13.93 2.08
N THR A 12 -3.36 -15.06 1.43
CA THR A 12 -4.54 -15.91 1.71
C THR A 12 -4.42 -16.61 3.05
N THR A 13 -3.25 -17.14 3.38
CA THR A 13 -3.03 -17.94 4.58
C THR A 13 -2.71 -17.10 5.82
N THR A 14 -2.11 -15.92 5.67
CA THR A 14 -1.77 -15.03 6.79
C THR A 14 -2.98 -14.66 7.64
N ASP A 15 -4.11 -14.34 7.01
CA ASP A 15 -5.33 -13.94 7.72
C ASP A 15 -5.92 -15.10 8.52
N GLU A 16 -5.89 -16.32 7.97
CA GLU A 16 -6.35 -17.53 8.67
C GLU A 16 -5.44 -17.91 9.84
N ILE A 17 -4.12 -17.80 9.65
CA ILE A 17 -3.14 -18.04 10.72
C ILE A 17 -3.37 -17.03 11.86
N LEU A 18 -3.50 -15.74 11.53
CA LEU A 18 -3.75 -14.71 12.53
C LEU A 18 -5.06 -14.93 13.27
N ASN A 19 -6.12 -15.32 12.55
CA ASN A 19 -7.43 -15.61 13.13
C ASN A 19 -7.37 -16.80 14.11
N ASN A 20 -6.67 -17.89 13.76
CA ASN A 20 -6.50 -19.03 14.63
C ASN A 20 -5.77 -18.68 15.94
N PHE A 21 -4.78 -17.79 15.90
CA PHE A 21 -4.15 -17.28 17.12
C PHE A 21 -5.12 -16.39 17.91
N LYS A 22 -5.77 -15.43 17.27
CA LYS A 22 -6.69 -14.47 17.93
C LYS A 22 -7.88 -15.15 18.63
N THR A 23 -8.37 -16.24 18.05
CA THR A 23 -9.48 -17.02 18.65
C THR A 23 -9.01 -17.95 19.77
N GLY A 24 -7.71 -18.05 20.00
CA GLY A 24 -7.13 -18.98 20.97
C GLY A 24 -7.11 -20.45 20.50
N SER A 25 -7.48 -20.72 19.24
CA SER A 25 -7.39 -22.06 18.65
C SER A 25 -5.93 -22.52 18.55
N TRP A 26 -5.02 -21.58 18.31
CA TRP A 26 -3.58 -21.78 18.35
C TRP A 26 -2.96 -20.87 19.42
N THR A 27 -1.90 -21.40 20.04
CA THR A 27 -1.13 -20.68 21.04
C THR A 27 0.36 -20.88 20.79
N TYR A 28 1.21 -20.09 21.42
CA TYR A 28 2.65 -20.27 21.44
C TYR A 28 3.20 -19.97 22.84
N GLY A 29 4.46 -20.37 23.10
CA GLY A 29 5.08 -20.24 24.40
C GLY A 29 4.48 -21.20 25.46
N ALA A 30 5.18 -21.35 26.57
CA ALA A 30 4.74 -22.21 27.68
C ALA A 30 3.43 -21.72 28.36
N SER A 31 3.17 -20.40 28.28
CA SER A 31 2.00 -19.77 28.89
C SER A 31 0.78 -19.67 27.95
N GLY A 32 0.85 -20.22 26.74
CA GLY A 32 -0.26 -20.25 25.83
C GLY A 32 -0.64 -18.85 25.25
N HIS A 33 0.36 -18.07 24.83
CA HIS A 33 0.16 -16.75 24.21
C HIS A 33 -0.37 -16.86 22.78
N GLY A 34 -0.74 -15.73 22.16
CA GLY A 34 -1.12 -15.63 20.75
C GLY A 34 -2.36 -14.76 20.47
N THR A 35 -3.30 -14.69 21.42
CA THR A 35 -4.56 -13.95 21.24
C THR A 35 -4.36 -12.44 21.02
N ASN A 36 -3.22 -11.88 21.43
CA ASN A 36 -2.87 -10.47 21.29
C ASN A 36 -2.00 -10.19 20.05
N PHE A 37 -1.81 -11.16 19.17
CA PHE A 37 -1.07 -10.94 17.94
C PHE A 37 -1.73 -9.88 17.05
N LEU A 38 -0.90 -8.95 16.58
CA LEU A 38 -1.24 -7.97 15.57
C LEU A 38 -0.26 -8.12 14.41
N ARG A 39 -0.75 -8.02 13.20
CA ARG A 39 0.12 -7.98 12.02
C ARG A 39 1.06 -6.78 12.10
N THR A 40 2.35 -6.98 11.86
CA THR A 40 3.37 -5.92 11.84
C THR A 40 4.13 -5.93 10.51
N GLY A 41 4.89 -4.87 10.24
CA GLY A 41 5.73 -4.78 9.06
C GLY A 41 6.91 -5.76 9.13
N THR A 42 7.28 -6.33 7.97
CA THR A 42 8.47 -7.13 7.81
C THR A 42 9.70 -6.23 7.62
N PRO A 43 10.90 -6.63 8.10
CA PRO A 43 12.13 -5.90 7.80
C PRO A 43 12.47 -6.01 6.30
N ALA A 44 13.05 -4.93 5.75
CA ALA A 44 13.53 -4.93 4.37
C ALA A 44 14.92 -5.55 4.22
N ASP A 45 15.65 -5.69 5.33
CA ASP A 45 17.01 -6.24 5.40
C ASP A 45 16.98 -7.77 5.52
N PHE A 46 17.97 -8.41 4.91
CA PHE A 46 18.09 -9.86 4.90
C PHE A 46 18.40 -10.43 6.30
N PRO A 47 17.79 -11.58 6.67
CA PRO A 47 16.70 -12.25 5.99
C PRO A 47 15.35 -11.56 6.26
N SER A 48 14.53 -11.40 5.20
CA SER A 48 13.21 -10.75 5.28
C SER A 48 12.10 -11.81 5.28
N PRO A 49 11.23 -11.87 6.31
CA PRO A 49 10.12 -12.81 6.35
C PRO A 49 8.96 -12.34 5.44
N ASP A 50 8.13 -13.29 5.03
CA ASP A 50 6.92 -13.01 4.24
C ASP A 50 5.82 -12.33 5.06
N ALA A 51 5.71 -12.65 6.34
CA ALA A 51 4.80 -12.01 7.28
C ALA A 51 5.40 -11.92 8.69
N ALA A 52 4.91 -10.97 9.49
CA ALA A 52 5.31 -10.77 10.87
C ALA A 52 4.12 -10.42 11.75
N PHE A 53 4.05 -11.02 12.94
CA PHE A 53 3.06 -10.71 13.96
C PHE A 53 3.77 -10.27 15.24
N TYR A 54 3.20 -9.30 15.93
CA TYR A 54 3.71 -8.80 17.20
C TYR A 54 2.65 -8.90 18.28
N ASP A 55 3.00 -9.55 19.37
CA ASP A 55 2.20 -9.55 20.59
C ASP A 55 2.54 -8.31 21.42
N SER A 56 1.63 -7.34 21.47
CA SER A 56 1.84 -6.08 22.16
C SER A 56 1.82 -6.19 23.68
N VAL A 57 1.25 -7.27 24.21
CA VAL A 57 1.19 -7.55 25.64
C VAL A 57 2.48 -8.22 26.12
N ASN A 58 2.85 -9.32 25.44
CA ASN A 58 4.02 -10.11 25.83
C ASN A 58 5.34 -9.58 25.25
N LYS A 59 5.27 -8.57 24.33
CA LYS A 59 6.43 -7.96 23.64
C LYS A 59 7.22 -8.97 22.80
N GLU A 60 6.52 -9.88 22.17
CA GLU A 60 7.08 -10.97 21.39
C GLU A 60 6.78 -10.80 19.90
N LEU A 61 7.77 -11.08 19.06
CA LEU A 61 7.72 -10.95 17.60
C LEU A 61 7.84 -12.34 16.96
N ALA A 62 6.88 -12.67 16.11
CA ALA A 62 6.85 -13.91 15.33
C ALA A 62 7.05 -13.61 13.84
N TYR A 63 7.93 -14.37 13.17
CA TYR A 63 8.15 -14.27 11.73
C TYR A 63 7.64 -15.54 11.02
N PHE A 64 7.10 -15.35 9.81
CA PHE A 64 6.50 -16.41 9.01
C PHE A 64 7.13 -16.46 7.62
N GLU A 65 7.48 -17.66 7.20
CA GLU A 65 7.94 -17.99 5.86
C GLU A 65 6.90 -18.85 5.16
N PHE A 66 6.56 -18.51 3.92
CA PHE A 66 5.56 -19.24 3.14
C PHE A 66 6.22 -19.92 1.94
N LYS A 67 5.90 -21.19 1.72
CA LYS A 67 6.39 -21.94 0.56
C LYS A 67 5.21 -22.48 -0.25
N PRO A 68 5.10 -22.09 -1.55
CA PRO A 68 4.02 -22.55 -2.41
C PRO A 68 4.24 -24.01 -2.84
N GLU A 69 3.19 -24.68 -3.30
CA GLU A 69 3.24 -26.03 -3.84
C GLU A 69 4.09 -26.17 -5.12
N THR A 70 4.45 -25.07 -5.76
CA THR A 70 5.35 -24.98 -6.92
C THR A 70 6.82 -24.92 -6.53
N GLU A 71 7.11 -24.84 -5.24
CA GLU A 71 8.48 -24.75 -4.76
C GLU A 71 9.27 -26.02 -5.05
N THR A 72 10.58 -25.91 -5.13
CA THR A 72 11.46 -27.08 -5.23
C THR A 72 11.70 -27.69 -3.87
N LYS A 73 12.09 -28.98 -3.81
CA LYS A 73 12.53 -29.61 -2.54
C LYS A 73 13.63 -28.81 -1.86
N ARG A 74 14.57 -28.27 -2.64
CA ARG A 74 15.64 -27.39 -2.12
C ARG A 74 15.08 -26.09 -1.56
N GLY A 75 14.09 -25.49 -2.22
CA GLY A 75 13.43 -24.26 -1.76
C GLY A 75 12.68 -24.47 -0.44
N ILE A 76 12.07 -25.64 -0.23
CA ILE A 76 11.47 -26.01 1.06
C ILE A 76 12.54 -26.04 2.16
N LEU A 77 13.68 -26.71 1.93
CA LEU A 77 14.78 -26.75 2.90
C LEU A 77 15.39 -25.35 3.14
N THR A 78 15.43 -24.51 2.10
CA THR A 78 15.81 -23.10 2.26
C THR A 78 14.84 -22.38 3.18
N GLY A 79 13.53 -22.62 3.08
CA GLY A 79 12.53 -22.07 3.99
C GLY A 79 12.73 -22.48 5.44
N VAL A 80 13.11 -23.74 5.69
CA VAL A 80 13.51 -24.21 7.04
C VAL A 80 14.70 -23.40 7.55
N GLY A 81 15.75 -23.25 6.73
CA GLY A 81 16.94 -22.47 7.09
C GLY A 81 16.64 -20.99 7.34
N GLN A 82 15.76 -20.39 6.53
CA GLN A 82 15.29 -19.00 6.72
C GLN A 82 14.54 -18.86 8.05
N GLY A 83 13.63 -19.80 8.39
CA GLY A 83 12.93 -19.80 9.67
C GLY A 83 13.89 -19.80 10.87
N ILE A 84 14.98 -20.56 10.80
CA ILE A 84 16.03 -20.57 11.84
C ILE A 84 16.79 -19.23 11.85
N ALA A 85 17.18 -18.71 10.70
CA ALA A 85 17.91 -17.44 10.58
C ALA A 85 17.09 -16.23 11.11
N TYR A 86 15.76 -16.28 11.01
CA TYR A 86 14.89 -15.23 11.57
C TYR A 86 15.01 -15.07 13.09
N LEU A 87 15.41 -16.12 13.81
CA LEU A 87 15.53 -16.09 15.28
C LEU A 87 16.63 -15.13 15.78
N GLU A 88 17.49 -14.63 14.91
CA GLU A 88 18.38 -13.50 15.24
C GLU A 88 17.62 -12.18 15.48
N LYS A 89 16.40 -12.06 14.92
CA LYS A 89 15.63 -10.81 14.88
C LYS A 89 14.21 -10.92 15.46
N CYS A 90 13.76 -12.12 15.80
CA CYS A 90 12.44 -12.38 16.37
C CYS A 90 12.50 -13.41 17.50
N ASN A 91 11.42 -13.53 18.27
CA ASN A 91 11.34 -14.45 19.38
C ASN A 91 10.98 -15.88 18.97
N LEU A 92 10.25 -16.01 17.85
CA LEU A 92 9.82 -17.29 17.29
C LEU A 92 9.57 -17.15 15.79
N SER A 93 9.65 -18.26 15.07
CA SER A 93 9.36 -18.29 13.64
C SER A 93 8.45 -19.46 13.27
N PHE A 94 7.79 -19.37 12.10
CA PHE A 94 6.98 -20.43 11.56
C PHE A 94 7.27 -20.62 10.07
N LEU A 95 7.37 -21.88 9.64
CA LEU A 95 7.30 -22.27 8.23
C LEU A 95 5.85 -22.65 7.91
N ASN A 96 5.27 -22.06 6.86
CA ASN A 96 4.01 -22.49 6.28
C ASN A 96 4.27 -23.16 4.94
N ALA A 97 3.98 -24.47 4.84
CA ALA A 97 4.31 -25.31 3.70
C ALA A 97 3.10 -26.12 3.21
N PRO A 98 3.07 -26.57 1.94
CA PRO A 98 2.01 -27.41 1.42
C PRO A 98 2.06 -28.81 2.03
N LYS A 99 0.90 -29.46 2.09
CA LYS A 99 0.78 -30.87 2.49
C LYS A 99 1.53 -31.79 1.52
N LEU A 100 1.36 -31.55 0.22
CA LEU A 100 1.98 -32.34 -0.84
C LEU A 100 2.87 -31.43 -1.71
N LEU A 101 4.03 -31.95 -2.13
CA LEU A 101 4.95 -31.31 -3.06
C LEU A 101 5.20 -32.25 -4.24
N ALA A 102 4.63 -31.93 -5.41
CA ALA A 102 4.73 -32.77 -6.61
C ALA A 102 4.39 -34.24 -6.33
N GLY A 103 3.35 -34.50 -5.55
CA GLY A 103 2.90 -35.84 -5.16
C GLY A 103 3.67 -36.48 -3.98
N TYR A 104 4.73 -35.82 -3.50
CA TYR A 104 5.46 -36.27 -2.33
C TYR A 104 4.76 -35.81 -1.04
N ASP A 105 4.62 -36.69 -0.04
CA ASP A 105 4.08 -36.36 1.28
C ASP A 105 5.09 -35.51 2.05
N LEU A 106 4.99 -34.20 1.83
CA LEU A 106 5.86 -33.21 2.47
C LEU A 106 5.48 -33.00 3.95
N GLU A 107 4.20 -33.17 4.29
CA GLU A 107 3.72 -33.02 5.66
C GLU A 107 4.42 -34.03 6.59
N SER A 108 4.43 -35.33 6.25
CA SER A 108 5.06 -36.34 7.06
C SER A 108 6.56 -36.07 7.24
N TYR A 109 7.25 -35.71 6.16
CA TYR A 109 8.68 -35.37 6.21
C TYR A 109 8.98 -34.16 7.12
N LEU A 110 8.24 -33.06 6.96
CA LEU A 110 8.46 -31.86 7.75
C LEU A 110 8.05 -32.07 9.22
N THR A 111 6.98 -32.83 9.47
CA THR A 111 6.56 -33.18 10.83
C THR A 111 7.68 -33.91 11.56
N ASP A 112 8.25 -34.93 10.95
CA ASP A 112 9.36 -35.69 11.53
C ASP A 112 10.59 -34.79 11.79
N LEU A 113 10.96 -33.94 10.80
CA LEU A 113 12.07 -33.01 10.93
C LEU A 113 11.86 -32.02 12.11
N TYR A 114 10.67 -31.42 12.20
CA TYR A 114 10.38 -30.41 13.22
C TYR A 114 10.18 -30.99 14.62
N THR A 115 9.65 -32.20 14.74
CA THR A 115 9.41 -32.84 16.04
C THR A 115 10.64 -33.51 16.61
N HIS A 116 11.55 -34.00 15.78
CA HIS A 116 12.75 -34.72 16.25
C HIS A 116 14.01 -33.86 16.15
N GLN A 117 14.31 -33.26 14.98
CA GLN A 117 15.58 -32.58 14.79
C GLN A 117 15.55 -31.11 15.24
N LEU A 118 14.39 -30.45 15.06
CA LEU A 118 14.20 -29.02 15.38
C LEU A 118 13.34 -28.80 16.65
N SER A 119 13.18 -29.87 17.47
CA SER A 119 12.29 -29.81 18.65
C SER A 119 12.66 -28.72 19.66
N ALA A 120 13.95 -28.48 19.86
CA ALA A 120 14.47 -27.50 20.80
C ALA A 120 14.58 -26.06 20.21
N ILE A 121 14.42 -25.93 18.90
CA ILE A 121 14.53 -24.62 18.23
C ILE A 121 13.16 -23.91 18.23
N PRO A 122 13.12 -22.59 18.55
CA PRO A 122 11.88 -21.80 18.58
C PRO A 122 11.27 -21.56 17.18
N THR A 123 11.16 -22.63 16.39
CA THR A 123 10.53 -22.61 15.06
C THR A 123 9.37 -23.60 15.03
N GLY A 124 8.23 -23.15 14.51
CA GLY A 124 7.00 -23.93 14.37
C GLY A 124 6.74 -24.33 12.92
N LEU A 125 5.81 -25.29 12.76
CA LEU A 125 5.39 -25.78 11.46
C LEU A 125 3.88 -25.63 11.30
N ILE A 126 3.48 -24.97 10.22
CA ILE A 126 2.11 -24.86 9.76
C ILE A 126 2.03 -25.56 8.40
N ILE A 127 1.02 -26.39 8.21
CA ILE A 127 0.75 -27.06 6.93
C ILE A 127 -0.58 -26.57 6.39
N TYR A 128 -0.61 -26.24 5.11
CA TYR A 128 -1.85 -25.93 4.40
C TYR A 128 -2.24 -27.04 3.42
N ASP A 129 -3.56 -27.16 3.20
CA ASP A 129 -4.10 -28.11 2.23
C ASP A 129 -3.92 -27.55 0.80
N ASN A 130 -3.34 -28.35 -0.10
CA ASN A 130 -3.12 -27.94 -1.50
C ASN A 130 -4.43 -27.61 -2.25
N ALA A 131 -5.54 -28.30 -1.91
CA ALA A 131 -6.84 -28.03 -2.54
C ALA A 131 -7.49 -26.74 -2.01
N ASN A 132 -7.22 -26.39 -0.74
CA ASN A 132 -7.75 -25.18 -0.10
C ASN A 132 -6.69 -24.57 0.84
N PRO A 133 -5.85 -23.66 0.37
CA PRO A 133 -4.80 -23.05 1.17
C PRO A 133 -5.26 -22.26 2.42
N LYS A 134 -6.56 -21.96 2.54
CA LYS A 134 -7.13 -21.41 3.79
C LYS A 134 -7.25 -22.47 4.89
N ASN A 135 -7.29 -23.75 4.53
CA ASN A 135 -7.30 -24.83 5.50
C ASN A 135 -5.86 -25.05 6.01
N VAL A 136 -5.51 -24.33 7.06
CA VAL A 136 -4.19 -24.36 7.70
C VAL A 136 -4.24 -25.14 9.01
N ARG A 137 -3.19 -25.86 9.32
CA ARG A 137 -3.05 -26.65 10.55
C ARG A 137 -1.70 -26.42 11.20
N LEU A 138 -1.68 -26.08 12.49
CA LEU A 138 -0.47 -26.01 13.29
C LEU A 138 -0.01 -27.43 13.63
N VAL A 139 1.09 -27.87 13.06
CA VAL A 139 1.64 -29.23 13.22
C VAL A 139 2.63 -29.29 14.38
N LYS A 140 3.54 -28.31 14.44
CA LYS A 140 4.47 -28.17 15.57
C LYS A 140 4.32 -26.78 16.16
N ASN A 141 3.96 -26.73 17.42
CA ASN A 141 3.91 -25.48 18.17
C ASN A 141 5.32 -25.04 18.63
N VAL A 142 5.47 -23.77 18.96
CA VAL A 142 6.67 -23.20 19.57
C VAL A 142 6.41 -23.02 21.07
N THR A 143 7.12 -23.78 21.90
CA THR A 143 6.98 -23.75 23.37
C THR A 143 8.08 -22.97 24.06
N SER A 144 9.26 -22.86 23.47
CA SER A 144 10.39 -22.05 23.93
C SER A 144 10.57 -20.83 23.05
N LEU A 145 11.04 -19.72 23.60
CA LEU A 145 11.22 -18.45 22.90
C LEU A 145 12.66 -17.99 22.98
N VAL A 146 13.15 -17.30 21.94
CA VAL A 146 14.45 -16.59 22.05
C VAL A 146 14.22 -15.28 22.81
N GLY A 147 15.05 -15.04 23.81
CA GLY A 147 14.99 -13.83 24.65
C GLY A 147 15.52 -12.56 23.94
N THR A 148 15.21 -12.36 22.69
CA THR A 148 15.62 -11.18 21.93
C THR A 148 14.68 -10.03 22.23
N ALA A 149 15.19 -8.84 22.54
CA ALA A 149 14.39 -7.62 22.65
C ALA A 149 13.92 -7.18 21.24
N ALA A 150 12.86 -7.81 20.75
CA ALA A 150 12.32 -7.54 19.43
C ALA A 150 11.53 -6.21 19.45
N THR A 151 11.97 -5.25 18.66
CA THR A 151 11.21 -4.01 18.46
C THR A 151 10.35 -4.16 17.21
N PRO A 152 9.01 -4.12 17.34
CA PRO A 152 8.15 -4.21 16.19
C PRO A 152 8.40 -3.00 15.28
N ARG A 153 8.67 -3.24 14.02
CA ARG A 153 8.66 -2.16 13.05
C ARG A 153 7.24 -1.61 12.93
N THR A 154 7.16 -0.30 12.81
CA THR A 154 5.88 0.35 12.54
C THR A 154 5.28 -0.29 11.31
N VAL A 155 4.08 -0.88 11.46
CA VAL A 155 3.37 -1.52 10.35
C VAL A 155 3.34 -0.54 9.19
N THR A 156 4.02 -0.87 8.11
CA THR A 156 3.64 -0.33 6.82
C THR A 156 2.36 -1.09 6.48
N VAL A 157 1.23 -0.52 6.85
CA VAL A 157 -0.06 -1.08 6.46
C VAL A 157 -0.09 -0.99 4.95
N GLU A 158 0.11 -2.10 4.28
CA GLU A 158 -0.08 -2.16 2.85
C GLU A 158 -1.58 -2.21 2.59
N ARG A 159 -2.12 -1.05 2.27
CA ARG A 159 -3.45 -0.98 1.69
C ARG A 159 -3.46 -1.86 0.45
N PHE A 160 -4.50 -2.67 0.31
CA PHE A 160 -4.64 -3.50 -0.88
C PHE A 160 -5.04 -2.68 -2.12
N TRP A 161 -5.47 -1.41 -1.93
CA TRP A 161 -5.83 -0.52 -3.03
C TRP A 161 -4.86 0.65 -3.19
N ALA A 162 -4.72 1.16 -4.40
CA ALA A 162 -3.92 2.33 -4.73
C ALA A 162 -4.53 3.60 -4.13
N LYS A 163 -3.96 4.06 -3.00
CA LYS A 163 -4.46 5.24 -2.31
C LYS A 163 -4.31 6.49 -3.17
N HIS A 164 -5.44 7.07 -3.54
CA HIS A 164 -5.48 8.36 -4.23
C HIS A 164 -5.23 9.53 -3.27
N GLN A 165 -4.54 10.57 -3.73
CA GLN A 165 -4.14 11.75 -2.95
C GLN A 165 -4.37 13.05 -3.72
N ASP A 166 -5.59 13.22 -4.26
CA ASP A 166 -5.97 14.41 -5.05
C ASP A 166 -5.07 14.65 -6.29
N LEU A 167 -4.57 13.54 -6.88
CA LEU A 167 -3.77 13.56 -8.11
C LEU A 167 -4.68 13.70 -9.34
N PRO A 168 -4.66 14.85 -10.05
CA PRO A 168 -5.44 15.00 -11.27
C PRO A 168 -4.96 14.09 -12.39
N ILE A 169 -5.88 13.61 -13.22
CA ILE A 169 -5.55 12.71 -14.34
C ILE A 169 -4.49 13.30 -15.29
N PRO A 170 -4.55 14.59 -15.68
CA PRO A 170 -3.49 15.19 -16.50
C PRO A 170 -2.13 15.25 -15.80
N LEU A 171 -2.11 15.43 -14.47
CA LEU A 171 -0.85 15.38 -13.71
C LEU A 171 -0.30 13.95 -13.60
N PHE A 172 -1.18 12.96 -13.46
CA PHE A 172 -0.77 11.56 -13.56
C PHE A 172 -0.06 11.29 -14.89
N HIS A 173 -0.62 11.72 -16.02
CA HIS A 173 0.03 11.60 -17.33
C HIS A 173 1.35 12.39 -17.40
N LEU A 174 1.42 13.58 -16.83
CA LEU A 174 2.64 14.39 -16.79
C LEU A 174 3.75 13.70 -15.98
N ILE A 175 3.41 12.97 -14.91
CA ILE A 175 4.38 12.14 -14.18
C ILE A 175 4.94 11.05 -15.13
N LEU A 176 4.06 10.31 -15.82
CA LEU A 176 4.51 9.29 -16.77
C LEU A 176 5.39 9.87 -17.87
N HIS A 177 5.09 11.09 -18.35
CA HIS A 177 5.90 11.79 -19.34
C HIS A 177 7.35 12.02 -18.86
N TYR A 178 7.56 12.48 -17.63
CA TYR A 178 8.91 12.69 -17.10
C TYR A 178 9.66 11.36 -16.90
N TYR A 179 8.99 10.30 -16.51
CA TYR A 179 9.59 8.96 -16.46
C TYR A 179 9.91 8.41 -17.85
N TYR A 180 9.10 8.73 -18.85
CA TYR A 180 9.44 8.43 -20.26
C TYR A 180 10.67 9.20 -20.73
N LEU A 181 10.76 10.50 -20.45
CA LEU A 181 11.94 11.31 -20.81
C LEU A 181 13.23 10.73 -20.21
N LYS A 182 13.19 10.21 -18.99
CA LYS A 182 14.31 9.48 -18.39
C LYS A 182 14.63 8.21 -19.18
N LYS A 183 13.61 7.41 -19.48
CA LYS A 183 13.75 6.13 -20.20
C LYS A 183 14.41 6.31 -21.57
N VAL A 184 14.17 7.42 -22.25
CA VAL A 184 14.78 7.77 -23.55
C VAL A 184 16.01 8.67 -23.43
N ASN A 185 16.56 8.81 -22.23
CA ASN A 185 17.77 9.59 -21.94
C ASN A 185 17.69 11.10 -22.30
N HIS A 186 16.50 11.68 -22.34
CA HIS A 186 16.32 13.13 -22.53
C HIS A 186 16.54 13.91 -21.24
N ILE A 187 16.39 13.28 -20.07
CA ILE A 187 16.71 13.86 -18.77
C ILE A 187 17.55 12.88 -17.96
N GLY A 188 18.48 13.41 -17.15
CA GLY A 188 19.22 12.65 -16.15
C GLY A 188 18.64 12.83 -14.74
N GLY A 189 19.03 11.99 -13.79
CA GLY A 189 18.62 12.13 -12.40
C GLY A 189 17.21 11.58 -12.09
N ASP A 190 16.61 12.06 -11.00
CA ASP A 190 15.27 11.64 -10.56
C ASP A 190 14.16 12.37 -11.35
N PRO A 191 13.33 11.66 -12.11
CA PRO A 191 12.30 12.29 -12.96
C PRO A 191 11.28 13.10 -12.15
N PHE A 192 10.95 12.65 -10.94
CA PHE A 192 9.98 13.36 -10.10
C PHE A 192 10.60 14.64 -9.51
N GLU A 193 11.85 14.62 -9.15
CA GLU A 193 12.56 15.82 -8.69
C GLU A 193 12.59 16.89 -9.78
N ILE A 194 12.90 16.49 -11.02
CA ILE A 194 12.90 17.40 -12.17
C ILE A 194 11.51 17.94 -12.45
N LEU A 195 10.47 17.07 -12.47
CA LEU A 195 9.08 17.50 -12.59
C LEU A 195 8.72 18.50 -11.49
N TYR A 196 9.08 18.19 -10.25
CA TYR A 196 8.76 19.02 -9.10
C TYR A 196 9.38 20.42 -9.21
N THR A 197 10.67 20.48 -9.49
CA THR A 197 11.42 21.76 -9.54
C THR A 197 11.18 22.57 -10.82
N THR A 198 10.75 21.95 -11.91
CA THR A 198 10.50 22.65 -13.17
C THR A 198 9.04 23.02 -13.38
N LYS A 199 8.10 22.19 -12.91
CA LYS A 199 6.66 22.34 -13.19
C LYS A 199 5.81 22.51 -11.93
N LEU A 200 6.04 21.67 -10.91
CA LEU A 200 5.18 21.70 -9.73
C LEU A 200 5.52 22.88 -8.81
N VAL A 201 6.74 23.06 -8.42
CA VAL A 201 7.17 24.16 -7.55
C VAL A 201 8.52 24.71 -8.06
N PRO A 202 8.53 25.46 -9.16
CA PRO A 202 9.75 26.05 -9.65
C PRO A 202 10.32 27.05 -8.63
N PRO A 203 11.65 27.16 -8.50
CA PRO A 203 12.30 28.10 -7.56
C PRO A 203 11.86 29.55 -7.72
N SER A 204 11.44 29.95 -8.92
CA SER A 204 10.89 31.29 -9.21
C SER A 204 9.67 31.65 -8.33
N VAL A 205 8.96 30.65 -7.80
CA VAL A 205 7.85 30.90 -6.85
C VAL A 205 8.31 31.67 -5.61
N LEU A 206 9.57 31.46 -5.15
CA LEU A 206 10.11 32.16 -3.99
C LEU A 206 10.81 33.48 -4.34
N THR A 207 11.06 33.74 -5.61
CA THR A 207 11.62 35.04 -6.06
C THR A 207 10.54 36.02 -6.50
N THR A 208 9.52 35.50 -7.19
CA THR A 208 8.40 36.31 -7.67
C THR A 208 7.24 36.40 -6.67
N PHE A 209 7.21 35.49 -5.68
CA PHE A 209 6.09 35.29 -4.74
C PHE A 209 4.74 35.14 -5.45
N ALA A 210 4.77 34.52 -6.63
CA ALA A 210 3.60 34.25 -7.44
C ALA A 210 3.46 32.73 -7.67
N ALA A 211 2.22 32.24 -7.56
CA ALA A 211 1.94 30.84 -7.94
C ALA A 211 2.03 30.73 -9.48
N VAL A 212 2.77 29.72 -9.94
CA VAL A 212 2.88 29.39 -11.36
C VAL A 212 1.89 28.26 -11.64
N PRO A 213 0.96 28.39 -12.60
CA PRO A 213 0.04 27.34 -12.98
C PRO A 213 0.81 26.08 -13.42
N VAL A 214 0.38 24.91 -12.99
CA VAL A 214 0.90 23.65 -13.53
C VAL A 214 0.19 23.36 -14.83
N GLN A 215 0.94 23.10 -15.88
CA GLN A 215 0.42 22.76 -17.20
C GLN A 215 0.70 21.31 -17.54
N ASP A 216 -0.21 20.68 -18.26
CA ASP A 216 0.00 19.36 -18.85
C ASP A 216 0.98 19.43 -20.04
N VAL A 217 1.19 18.29 -20.70
CA VAL A 217 2.09 18.19 -21.87
C VAL A 217 1.62 19.04 -23.06
N SER A 218 0.35 19.46 -23.10
CA SER A 218 -0.25 20.29 -24.15
C SER A 218 -0.30 21.78 -23.77
N GLY A 219 0.23 22.15 -22.59
CA GLY A 219 0.20 23.54 -22.09
C GLY A 219 -1.13 23.95 -21.43
N VAL A 220 -2.05 23.04 -21.20
CA VAL A 220 -3.33 23.31 -20.54
C VAL A 220 -3.16 23.31 -19.03
N ASN A 221 -3.71 24.31 -18.35
CA ASN A 221 -3.62 24.43 -16.90
C ASN A 221 -4.36 23.28 -16.20
N ILE A 222 -3.62 22.56 -15.32
CA ILE A 222 -4.15 21.47 -14.52
C ILE A 222 -4.79 22.02 -13.25
N LYS A 223 -6.02 21.57 -12.96
CA LYS A 223 -6.74 21.86 -11.71
C LYS A 223 -6.77 20.62 -10.82
N THR A 224 -6.77 20.81 -9.51
CA THR A 224 -6.97 19.70 -8.56
C THR A 224 -8.40 19.15 -8.64
N LEU A 225 -8.57 17.87 -8.31
CA LEU A 225 -9.89 17.23 -8.26
C LEU A 225 -10.78 17.80 -7.16
N SER A 226 -10.19 18.28 -6.07
CA SER A 226 -10.92 18.91 -4.96
C SER A 226 -11.39 20.34 -5.25
N GLY A 227 -11.16 20.84 -6.46
CA GLY A 227 -11.50 22.21 -6.87
C GLY A 227 -10.57 23.30 -6.29
N ARG A 228 -9.47 22.91 -5.64
CA ARG A 228 -8.45 23.86 -5.20
C ARG A 228 -7.72 24.42 -6.42
N LYS A 229 -7.53 25.73 -6.46
CA LYS A 229 -6.83 26.40 -7.56
C LYS A 229 -5.35 26.07 -7.62
N ASP A 230 -4.77 25.61 -6.50
CA ASP A 230 -3.35 25.45 -6.32
C ASP A 230 -3.01 24.00 -5.97
N ILE A 231 -2.39 23.29 -6.90
CA ILE A 231 -1.82 21.96 -6.71
C ILE A 231 -0.70 22.00 -5.65
N LYS A 232 -0.06 23.12 -5.45
CA LYS A 232 1.19 23.30 -4.73
C LYS A 232 0.99 23.66 -3.25
N HIS A 233 -0.18 24.08 -2.84
CA HIS A 233 -0.48 24.59 -1.49
C HIS A 233 0.42 25.76 -1.02
N PHE A 234 1.13 26.41 -1.95
CA PHE A 234 2.08 27.48 -1.63
C PHE A 234 1.43 28.86 -1.61
N GLU A 235 0.34 29.07 -2.32
CA GLU A 235 -0.36 30.36 -2.42
C GLU A 235 -0.71 30.94 -1.02
N LYS A 236 -1.23 30.12 -0.14
CA LYS A 236 -1.53 30.53 1.24
C LYS A 236 -0.28 30.99 2.00
N ARG A 237 0.84 30.30 1.80
CA ARG A 237 2.12 30.64 2.45
C ARG A 237 2.71 31.91 1.87
N ILE A 238 2.67 32.06 0.55
CA ILE A 238 3.08 33.30 -0.14
C ILE A 238 2.28 34.50 0.39
N ASN A 239 0.97 34.38 0.44
CA ASN A 239 0.10 35.45 0.97
C ASN A 239 0.36 35.75 2.44
N SER A 240 0.66 34.74 3.25
CA SER A 240 1.05 34.92 4.66
C SER A 240 2.40 35.61 4.75
N TYR A 241 3.40 35.18 3.99
CA TYR A 241 4.73 35.78 3.93
C TYR A 241 4.69 37.28 3.58
N LEU A 242 3.90 37.63 2.55
CA LEU A 242 3.78 39.03 2.10
C LEU A 242 3.27 39.95 3.19
N ARG A 243 2.44 39.45 4.12
CA ARG A 243 1.85 40.20 5.25
C ARG A 243 2.76 40.24 6.48
N LEU A 244 3.89 39.52 6.51
CA LEU A 244 4.76 39.49 7.68
C LEU A 244 5.53 40.82 7.84
N PRO A 245 5.84 41.21 9.09
CA PRO A 245 6.80 42.28 9.38
C PRO A 245 8.17 41.98 8.75
N ALA A 246 8.87 43.02 8.33
CA ALA A 246 10.17 42.89 7.65
C ALA A 246 11.19 42.03 8.44
N ALA A 247 11.22 42.18 9.77
CA ALA A 247 12.10 41.42 10.65
C ALA A 247 11.84 39.89 10.63
N SER A 248 10.62 39.45 10.35
CA SER A 248 10.24 38.03 10.34
C SER A 248 10.39 37.37 8.96
N LYS A 249 10.51 38.17 7.90
CA LYS A 249 10.58 37.67 6.52
C LYS A 249 11.76 36.76 6.22
N PRO A 250 13.01 37.07 6.69
CA PRO A 250 14.15 36.19 6.36
C PRO A 250 13.99 34.77 6.92
N ALA A 251 13.53 34.64 8.15
CA ALA A 251 13.31 33.31 8.77
C ALA A 251 12.21 32.51 8.07
N GLU A 252 11.09 33.17 7.70
CA GLU A 252 10.00 32.52 6.97
C GLU A 252 10.42 32.13 5.55
N LEU A 253 11.21 32.97 4.87
CA LEU A 253 11.74 32.64 3.53
C LEU A 253 12.64 31.42 3.58
N ALA A 254 13.56 31.34 4.56
CA ALA A 254 14.41 30.17 4.75
C ALA A 254 13.59 28.90 5.01
N ARG A 255 12.51 29.01 5.83
CA ARG A 255 11.59 27.91 6.10
C ARG A 255 10.85 27.47 4.83
N MET A 256 10.41 28.41 4.02
CA MET A 256 9.74 28.12 2.72
C MET A 256 10.71 27.43 1.75
N GLN A 257 11.95 27.92 1.67
CA GLN A 257 13.01 27.30 0.84
C GLN A 257 13.25 25.84 1.27
N ALA A 258 13.46 25.59 2.58
CA ALA A 258 13.65 24.23 3.10
C ALA A 258 12.47 23.29 2.79
N GLN A 259 11.24 23.81 2.76
CA GLN A 259 10.04 23.01 2.48
C GLN A 259 9.94 22.55 1.01
N ILE A 260 10.57 23.25 0.09
CA ILE A 260 10.51 22.92 -1.35
C ILE A 260 11.81 22.34 -1.89
N ASP A 261 12.92 22.42 -1.15
CA ASP A 261 14.19 21.85 -1.59
C ASP A 261 14.16 20.32 -1.48
N PRO A 262 14.31 19.58 -2.59
CA PRO A 262 14.37 18.11 -2.59
C PRO A 262 15.47 17.53 -1.69
N ARG A 263 16.53 18.28 -1.45
CA ARG A 263 17.69 17.86 -0.63
C ARG A 263 17.46 18.03 0.88
N THR A 264 16.44 18.77 1.28
CA THR A 264 16.15 18.96 2.70
C THR A 264 15.58 17.66 3.29
N PRO A 265 16.24 17.07 4.32
CA PRO A 265 15.75 15.84 4.93
C PRO A 265 14.49 16.09 5.77
N GLY A 266 13.69 15.01 5.96
CA GLY A 266 12.51 15.02 6.81
C GLY A 266 11.20 15.28 6.08
N ASP A 267 10.15 15.61 6.86
CA ASP A 267 8.79 15.85 6.33
C ASP A 267 8.67 17.24 5.71
N THR A 268 9.07 17.35 4.46
CA THR A 268 8.93 18.56 3.63
C THR A 268 7.73 18.47 2.70
N ASN A 269 7.36 19.60 2.08
CA ASN A 269 6.34 19.59 1.01
C ASN A 269 6.74 18.69 -0.15
N TYR A 270 8.03 18.73 -0.52
CA TYR A 270 8.56 17.86 -1.56
C TYR A 270 8.39 16.39 -1.20
N SER A 271 8.87 15.97 -0.03
CA SER A 271 8.81 14.57 0.41
C SER A 271 7.37 14.06 0.52
N ALA A 272 6.45 14.90 1.01
CA ALA A 272 5.03 14.55 1.14
C ALA A 272 4.35 14.41 -0.22
N ILE A 273 4.56 15.34 -1.15
CA ILE A 273 3.98 15.27 -2.51
C ILE A 273 4.56 14.08 -3.27
N ARG A 274 5.90 13.91 -3.23
CA ARG A 274 6.59 12.78 -3.87
C ARG A 274 6.04 11.44 -3.37
N LYS A 275 6.01 11.25 -2.05
CA LYS A 275 5.48 10.03 -1.44
C LYS A 275 4.04 9.76 -1.87
N ASN A 276 3.18 10.77 -1.81
CA ASN A 276 1.76 10.60 -2.08
C ASN A 276 1.48 10.24 -3.55
N TYR A 277 2.11 10.95 -4.48
CA TYR A 277 1.87 10.73 -5.91
C TYR A 277 2.56 9.48 -6.42
N LEU A 278 3.83 9.26 -6.07
CA LEU A 278 4.55 8.07 -6.54
C LEU A 278 4.03 6.79 -5.90
N SER A 279 3.53 6.81 -4.65
CA SER A 279 2.89 5.63 -4.07
C SER A 279 1.68 5.18 -4.89
N PHE A 280 0.83 6.13 -5.33
CA PHE A 280 -0.30 5.82 -6.19
C PHE A 280 0.15 5.26 -7.53
N VAL A 281 1.08 5.94 -8.21
CA VAL A 281 1.59 5.54 -9.54
C VAL A 281 2.27 4.17 -9.50
N LYS A 282 3.01 3.87 -8.42
CA LYS A 282 3.64 2.54 -8.19
C LYS A 282 2.62 1.45 -7.91
N GLN A 283 1.62 1.73 -7.06
CA GLN A 283 0.55 0.77 -6.77
C GLN A 283 -0.30 0.47 -8.02
N MET A 284 -0.41 1.44 -8.94
CA MET A 284 -1.00 1.24 -10.27
C MET A 284 -0.07 0.46 -11.22
N GLN A 285 1.10 0.02 -10.77
CA GLN A 285 2.10 -0.70 -11.57
C GLN A 285 2.60 0.06 -12.81
N MET A 286 2.50 1.39 -12.82
CA MET A 286 3.01 2.23 -13.92
C MET A 286 4.51 2.44 -13.85
N ILE A 287 5.07 2.37 -12.64
CA ILE A 287 6.50 2.49 -12.33
C ILE A 287 6.86 1.33 -11.42
N ASP A 288 7.97 0.66 -11.67
CA ASP A 288 8.46 -0.45 -10.87
C ASP A 288 9.15 -0.01 -9.56
N SER A 289 9.65 -0.98 -8.80
CA SER A 289 10.36 -0.73 -7.55
C SER A 289 11.68 0.02 -7.76
N ALA A 290 12.35 -0.18 -8.90
CA ALA A 290 13.59 0.51 -9.28
C ALA A 290 13.33 1.97 -9.70
N GLY A 291 12.07 2.35 -9.92
CA GLY A 291 11.71 3.68 -10.38
C GLY A 291 11.83 3.83 -11.90
N GLU A 292 11.62 2.73 -12.63
CA GLU A 292 11.60 2.74 -14.09
C GLU A 292 10.16 2.58 -14.62
N LEU A 293 9.88 3.18 -15.78
CA LEU A 293 8.58 3.10 -16.41
C LEU A 293 8.34 1.67 -16.92
N THR A 294 7.26 1.02 -16.44
CA THR A 294 6.85 -0.32 -16.88
C THR A 294 6.26 -0.30 -18.30
N GLU A 295 6.02 -1.46 -18.89
CA GLU A 295 5.30 -1.55 -20.18
C GLU A 295 3.89 -0.98 -20.06
N ARG A 296 3.19 -1.26 -18.96
CA ARG A 296 1.87 -0.69 -18.64
C ARG A 296 1.93 0.84 -18.53
N GLY A 297 2.92 1.36 -17.83
CA GLY A 297 3.15 2.80 -17.72
C GLY A 297 3.47 3.44 -19.07
N LEU A 298 4.23 2.75 -19.92
CA LEU A 298 4.55 3.19 -21.28
C LEU A 298 3.31 3.22 -22.18
N ALA A 299 2.48 2.18 -22.14
CA ALA A 299 1.23 2.13 -22.89
C ALA A 299 0.26 3.25 -22.48
N MET A 300 0.09 3.47 -21.16
CA MET A 300 -0.69 4.59 -20.64
C MET A 300 -0.12 5.96 -21.05
N TYR A 301 1.19 6.14 -21.00
CA TYR A 301 1.83 7.36 -21.49
C TYR A 301 1.51 7.63 -22.95
N HIS A 302 1.73 6.64 -23.84
CA HIS A 302 1.45 6.80 -25.27
C HIS A 302 -0.02 7.05 -25.57
N LEU A 303 -0.93 6.38 -24.84
CA LEU A 303 -2.36 6.62 -24.98
C LEU A 303 -2.73 8.09 -24.71
N GLY A 304 -2.18 8.66 -23.63
CA GLY A 304 -2.40 10.07 -23.29
C GLY A 304 -1.67 11.04 -24.21
N LEU A 305 -0.51 10.67 -24.73
CA LEU A 305 0.23 11.48 -25.71
C LEU A 305 -0.54 11.62 -27.03
N VAL A 306 -1.10 10.51 -27.54
CA VAL A 306 -1.80 10.48 -28.83
C VAL A 306 -3.21 11.10 -28.75
N ASN A 307 -3.93 10.81 -27.67
CA ASN A 307 -5.34 11.22 -27.56
C ASN A 307 -5.55 12.48 -26.71
N GLY A 308 -4.53 12.92 -26.00
CA GLY A 308 -4.61 13.99 -25.00
C GLY A 308 -4.94 13.44 -23.59
N PRO A 309 -4.32 14.00 -22.53
CA PRO A 309 -4.46 13.53 -21.14
C PRO A 309 -5.83 13.87 -20.53
N THR A 310 -6.68 14.63 -21.22
CA THR A 310 -8.05 14.95 -20.83
C THR A 310 -9.10 14.27 -21.71
N SER A 311 -8.67 13.47 -22.69
CA SER A 311 -9.60 12.76 -23.58
C SER A 311 -10.43 11.72 -22.83
N LYS A 312 -11.64 11.47 -23.35
CA LYS A 312 -12.51 10.41 -22.80
C LYS A 312 -11.80 9.05 -22.82
N LEU A 313 -11.12 8.72 -23.91
CA LEU A 313 -10.45 7.45 -24.07
C LEU A 313 -9.36 7.26 -23.02
N PHE A 314 -8.47 8.25 -22.83
CA PHE A 314 -7.44 8.19 -21.79
C PHE A 314 -8.04 8.09 -20.39
N THR A 315 -9.09 8.89 -20.13
CA THR A 315 -9.80 8.86 -18.85
C THR A 315 -10.43 7.50 -18.58
N ASP A 316 -11.05 6.89 -19.58
CA ASP A 316 -11.70 5.58 -19.44
C ASP A 316 -10.69 4.46 -19.14
N TYR A 317 -9.53 4.47 -19.79
CA TYR A 317 -8.44 3.54 -19.46
C TYR A 317 -7.81 3.82 -18.10
N PHE A 318 -7.63 5.08 -17.72
CA PHE A 318 -7.20 5.43 -16.36
C PHE A 318 -8.17 4.88 -15.32
N ILE A 319 -9.49 5.01 -15.54
CA ILE A 319 -10.52 4.46 -14.66
C ILE A 319 -10.44 2.93 -14.60
N LYS A 320 -10.30 2.27 -15.75
CA LYS A 320 -10.12 0.81 -15.79
C LYS A 320 -8.95 0.37 -14.92
N GLU A 321 -7.79 1.01 -15.09
CA GLU A 321 -6.60 0.71 -14.30
C GLU A 321 -6.80 0.99 -12.80
N VAL A 322 -7.45 2.08 -12.44
CA VAL A 322 -7.82 2.38 -11.03
C VAL A 322 -8.70 1.28 -10.46
N LEU A 323 -9.70 0.80 -11.20
CA LEU A 323 -10.62 -0.23 -10.74
C LEU A 323 -9.93 -1.60 -10.59
N THR A 324 -9.14 -2.00 -11.59
CA THR A 324 -8.55 -3.34 -11.68
C THR A 324 -7.19 -3.40 -10.97
N THR A 325 -6.16 -2.81 -11.55
CA THR A 325 -4.79 -2.83 -11.00
C THR A 325 -4.69 -2.07 -9.68
N GLY A 326 -5.42 -0.96 -9.55
CA GLY A 326 -5.51 -0.17 -8.32
C GLY A 326 -6.44 -0.74 -7.26
N HIS A 327 -7.16 -1.82 -7.53
CA HIS A 327 -8.10 -2.48 -6.63
C HIS A 327 -9.22 -1.60 -6.04
N HIS A 328 -9.56 -0.50 -6.72
CA HIS A 328 -10.68 0.33 -6.28
C HIS A 328 -12.04 -0.34 -6.49
N LEU A 329 -12.13 -1.33 -7.41
CA LEU A 329 -13.35 -2.13 -7.59
C LEU A 329 -13.71 -2.86 -6.30
N ASP A 330 -12.73 -3.50 -5.65
CA ASP A 330 -12.93 -4.21 -4.40
C ASP A 330 -13.43 -3.27 -3.28
N VAL A 331 -12.86 -2.06 -3.20
CA VAL A 331 -13.28 -1.05 -2.22
C VAL A 331 -14.71 -0.54 -2.48
N LEU A 332 -15.07 -0.36 -3.76
CA LEU A 332 -16.43 0.04 -4.16
C LEU A 332 -17.46 -1.06 -3.89
N LEU A 333 -17.09 -2.33 -4.08
CA LEU A 333 -17.92 -3.48 -3.71
C LEU A 333 -18.16 -3.52 -2.19
N ASP A 334 -17.10 -3.39 -1.39
CA ASP A 334 -17.22 -3.35 0.07
C ASP A 334 -18.11 -2.18 0.53
N PHE A 335 -17.93 -0.99 -0.10
CA PHE A 335 -18.74 0.19 0.19
C PHE A 335 -20.22 -0.03 -0.16
N ASP A 336 -20.55 -0.58 -1.33
CA ASP A 336 -21.90 -0.84 -1.77
C ASP A 336 -22.59 -1.92 -0.89
N GLN A 337 -21.86 -2.98 -0.52
CA GLN A 337 -22.34 -4.00 0.40
C GLN A 337 -22.66 -3.42 1.78
N MET A 338 -21.79 -2.56 2.32
CA MET A 338 -22.00 -1.90 3.60
C MET A 338 -23.22 -0.98 3.53
N ARG A 339 -23.38 -0.23 2.43
CA ARG A 339 -24.55 0.63 2.21
C ARG A 339 -25.86 -0.16 2.15
N ARG A 340 -25.86 -1.32 1.49
CA ARG A 340 -27.04 -2.22 1.45
C ARG A 340 -27.41 -2.79 2.82
N ARG A 341 -26.41 -3.05 3.67
CA ARG A 341 -26.63 -3.51 5.06
C ARG A 341 -27.17 -2.40 5.97
N MET A 342 -26.82 -1.14 5.68
CA MET A 342 -27.18 0.04 6.47
C MET A 342 -27.80 1.15 5.58
N PRO A 343 -28.96 0.91 4.94
CA PRO A 343 -29.48 1.77 3.88
C PRO A 343 -29.83 3.19 4.33
N THR A 344 -30.20 3.37 5.59
CA THR A 344 -30.58 4.65 6.20
C THR A 344 -29.45 5.32 6.98
N ALA A 345 -28.30 4.67 7.10
CA ALA A 345 -27.18 5.22 7.86
C ALA A 345 -26.56 6.42 7.15
N PRO A 346 -26.18 7.48 7.89
CA PRO A 346 -25.35 8.55 7.35
C PRO A 346 -24.04 8.01 6.78
N ILE A 347 -23.53 8.65 5.73
CA ILE A 347 -22.25 8.25 5.09
C ILE A 347 -21.10 8.20 6.10
N SER A 348 -21.06 9.10 7.08
CA SER A 348 -20.08 9.09 8.17
C SER A 348 -20.05 7.76 8.94
N ASN A 349 -21.20 7.19 9.21
CA ASN A 349 -21.32 5.93 9.95
C ASN A 349 -20.87 4.74 9.09
N LEU A 350 -21.24 4.75 7.81
CA LEU A 350 -20.76 3.79 6.81
C LEU A 350 -19.23 3.77 6.74
N LEU A 351 -18.63 4.95 6.57
CA LEU A 351 -17.17 5.09 6.49
C LEU A 351 -16.48 4.68 7.79
N SER A 352 -17.09 4.98 8.94
CA SER A 352 -16.56 4.53 10.25
C SER A 352 -16.58 3.01 10.39
N SER A 353 -17.66 2.38 9.93
CA SER A 353 -17.78 0.91 9.95
C SER A 353 -16.79 0.26 9.01
N MET A 354 -16.59 0.80 7.82
CA MET A 354 -15.55 0.34 6.89
C MET A 354 -14.14 0.55 7.46
N GLU A 355 -13.88 1.70 8.09
CA GLU A 355 -12.59 1.99 8.73
C GLU A 355 -12.29 0.97 9.83
N ALA A 356 -13.28 0.64 10.66
CA ALA A 356 -13.14 -0.36 11.71
C ALA A 356 -12.89 -1.77 11.14
N ASP A 357 -13.64 -2.17 10.11
CA ASP A 357 -13.45 -3.45 9.41
C ASP A 357 -12.06 -3.54 8.79
N TYR A 358 -11.65 -2.52 8.03
CA TYR A 358 -10.34 -2.49 7.38
C TYR A 358 -9.18 -2.43 8.38
N ALA A 359 -9.37 -1.80 9.52
CA ALA A 359 -8.40 -1.82 10.59
C ALA A 359 -8.28 -3.20 11.24
N THR A 360 -9.41 -3.87 11.46
CA THR A 360 -9.45 -5.24 11.99
C THR A 360 -8.79 -6.23 11.02
N ARG A 361 -9.00 -6.05 9.71
CA ARG A 361 -8.36 -6.83 8.65
C ARG A 361 -6.89 -6.43 8.39
N GLY A 362 -6.37 -5.42 9.06
CA GLY A 362 -4.99 -4.97 8.94
C GLY A 362 -4.68 -4.15 7.67
N PHE A 363 -5.68 -3.67 6.93
CA PHE A 363 -5.48 -2.87 5.72
C PHE A 363 -5.19 -1.40 6.00
N ILE A 364 -5.57 -0.89 7.15
CA ILE A 364 -5.29 0.49 7.57
C ILE A 364 -4.84 0.54 9.03
N LYS A 365 -4.09 1.59 9.40
CA LYS A 365 -3.76 1.86 10.80
C LYS A 365 -4.93 2.55 11.48
N THR A 366 -5.33 2.02 12.63
CA THR A 366 -6.05 2.84 13.61
C THR A 366 -5.04 3.74 14.32
N ASN A 367 -5.38 5.00 14.47
CA ASN A 367 -4.59 5.90 15.31
C ASN A 367 -5.14 5.82 16.74
N PRO A 368 -4.44 5.15 17.69
CA PRO A 368 -4.98 4.91 19.03
C PRO A 368 -5.25 6.19 19.85
N GLY A 369 -4.76 7.36 19.38
CA GLY A 369 -5.07 8.67 19.97
C GLY A 369 -6.32 9.35 19.39
N ARG A 370 -7.02 8.72 18.45
CA ARG A 370 -8.27 9.29 17.91
C ARG A 370 -9.45 8.79 18.73
N VAL A 371 -10.01 9.68 19.54
CA VAL A 371 -11.28 9.42 20.24
C VAL A 371 -12.38 9.23 19.20
N ALA A 372 -13.10 8.12 19.29
CA ALA A 372 -14.28 7.87 18.47
C ALA A 372 -15.26 9.06 18.60
N GLY A 373 -15.65 9.67 17.48
CA GLY A 373 -16.56 10.81 17.44
C GLY A 373 -15.94 12.18 17.16
N THR A 374 -14.61 12.33 17.16
CA THR A 374 -13.98 13.55 16.67
C THR A 374 -13.70 13.45 15.17
N THR A 375 -14.00 14.50 14.42
CA THR A 375 -13.80 14.84 12.99
C THR A 375 -12.85 14.00 12.11
N SER A 376 -12.32 12.91 12.59
CA SER A 376 -11.25 12.12 11.96
C SER A 376 -11.73 11.06 10.96
N THR A 377 -12.99 10.65 11.03
CA THR A 377 -13.65 9.78 10.02
C THR A 377 -13.75 10.45 8.65
N VAL A 378 -13.66 11.76 8.60
CA VAL A 378 -13.63 12.55 7.35
C VAL A 378 -12.41 12.26 6.47
N GLY A 379 -11.38 11.59 7.00
CA GLY A 379 -10.16 11.30 6.24
C GLY A 379 -10.12 9.95 5.53
N PHE A 380 -10.92 8.96 5.99
CA PHE A 380 -10.98 7.65 5.36
C PHE A 380 -11.73 7.74 4.03
N LEU A 381 -11.13 7.22 2.97
CA LEU A 381 -11.63 7.27 1.59
C LEU A 381 -11.98 8.69 1.07
N LYS A 382 -11.54 9.76 1.72
CA LYS A 382 -11.89 11.13 1.31
C LYS A 382 -11.46 11.45 -0.12
N TYR A 383 -10.22 11.16 -0.44
CA TYR A 383 -9.68 11.46 -1.77
C TYR A 383 -10.15 10.45 -2.81
N GLU A 384 -10.35 9.21 -2.41
CA GLU A 384 -10.95 8.16 -3.22
C GLU A 384 -12.37 8.55 -3.62
N GLN A 385 -13.21 9.03 -2.70
CA GLN A 385 -14.57 9.50 -3.01
C GLN A 385 -14.56 10.72 -3.94
N ILE A 386 -13.64 11.66 -3.74
CA ILE A 386 -13.47 12.80 -4.64
C ILE A 386 -13.11 12.29 -6.05
N LEU A 387 -12.19 11.35 -6.16
CA LEU A 387 -11.85 10.72 -7.43
C LEU A 387 -13.08 10.05 -8.04
N TRP A 388 -13.73 9.14 -7.32
CA TRP A 388 -14.86 8.37 -7.83
C TRP A 388 -16.01 9.26 -8.32
N LYS A 389 -16.32 10.36 -7.61
CA LYS A 389 -17.31 11.34 -8.06
C LYS A 389 -16.88 12.08 -9.33
N ASN A 390 -15.63 12.52 -9.38
CA ASN A 390 -15.14 13.26 -10.54
C ASN A 390 -15.04 12.43 -11.82
N ILE A 391 -14.84 11.11 -11.70
CA ILE A 391 -14.75 10.19 -12.84
C ILE A 391 -16.06 9.42 -13.10
N GLY A 392 -17.12 9.76 -12.37
CA GLY A 392 -18.46 9.20 -12.58
C GLY A 392 -18.66 7.77 -12.09
N LEU A 393 -17.82 7.28 -11.16
CA LEU A 393 -18.01 5.97 -10.50
C LEU A 393 -18.93 6.05 -9.29
N MET A 394 -19.19 7.25 -8.78
CA MET A 394 -20.07 7.52 -7.66
C MET A 394 -20.85 8.82 -7.92
N ASP A 395 -22.14 8.86 -7.61
CA ASP A 395 -22.93 10.08 -7.74
C ASP A 395 -22.82 11.00 -6.51
N ALA A 396 -23.54 12.12 -6.54
CA ALA A 396 -23.56 13.11 -5.45
C ALA A 396 -24.10 12.49 -4.14
N ASP A 397 -25.06 11.55 -4.23
CA ASP A 397 -25.70 10.86 -3.12
C ASP A 397 -24.91 9.63 -2.64
N HIS A 398 -23.69 9.48 -3.13
CA HIS A 398 -22.78 8.37 -2.82
C HIS A 398 -23.28 6.99 -3.28
N ASN A 399 -24.08 6.92 -4.33
CA ASN A 399 -24.43 5.62 -4.93
C ASN A 399 -23.35 5.24 -5.97
N VAL A 400 -22.96 3.97 -5.95
CA VAL A 400 -21.98 3.42 -6.90
C VAL A 400 -22.62 3.28 -8.27
N GLN A 401 -21.95 3.77 -9.30
CA GLN A 401 -22.42 3.80 -10.69
C GLN A 401 -22.00 2.54 -11.43
N TRP A 402 -22.64 1.41 -11.12
CA TRP A 402 -22.29 0.09 -11.66
C TRP A 402 -22.29 0.02 -13.18
N ARG A 403 -23.22 0.74 -13.84
CA ARG A 403 -23.25 0.83 -15.29
C ARG A 403 -21.93 1.40 -15.83
N ARG A 404 -21.44 2.48 -15.25
CA ARG A 404 -20.17 3.11 -15.66
C ARG A 404 -18.97 2.17 -15.41
N ILE A 405 -18.97 1.47 -14.29
CA ILE A 405 -17.96 0.47 -13.97
C ILE A 405 -17.94 -0.63 -15.02
N THR A 406 -19.09 -1.18 -15.39
CA THR A 406 -19.20 -2.21 -16.42
C THR A 406 -18.71 -1.71 -17.78
N GLU A 407 -19.10 -0.48 -18.18
CA GLU A 407 -18.66 0.14 -19.44
C GLU A 407 -17.13 0.22 -19.53
N VAL A 408 -16.45 0.69 -18.49
CA VAL A 408 -14.97 0.85 -18.52
C VAL A 408 -14.24 -0.47 -18.34
N CYS A 409 -14.76 -1.39 -17.51
CA CYS A 409 -14.15 -2.72 -17.35
C CYS A 409 -14.28 -3.60 -18.59
N SER A 410 -15.23 -3.32 -19.49
CA SER A 410 -15.36 -4.03 -20.76
C SER A 410 -14.41 -3.55 -21.87
N LEU A 411 -13.65 -2.48 -21.64
CA LEU A 411 -12.60 -2.06 -22.57
C LEU A 411 -11.54 -3.18 -22.71
N PRO A 412 -10.94 -3.36 -23.91
CA PRO A 412 -9.81 -4.29 -24.05
C PRO A 412 -8.65 -3.89 -23.15
N ASP A 413 -7.77 -4.83 -22.83
CA ASP A 413 -6.56 -4.53 -22.10
C ASP A 413 -5.60 -3.68 -22.94
N LEU A 414 -4.82 -2.84 -22.32
CA LEU A 414 -3.82 -2.01 -23.01
C LEU A 414 -2.59 -2.80 -23.47
N LEU A 415 -2.38 -4.00 -22.89
CA LEU A 415 -1.27 -4.90 -23.17
C LEU A 415 -1.79 -6.31 -23.40
#